data_e310683cc8e921215c2c654a6f9c7765
#
_entry.id   e310683cc8e921215c2c654a6f9c7765
#
_cell.length_a   1.000
_cell.length_b   1.000
_cell.length_c   1.000
_cell.angle_alpha   90.00
_cell.angle_beta   90.00
_cell.angle_gamma   90.00
#
_symmetry.space_group_name_H-M   'P 1'
#
loop_
_entity.id
_entity.type
_entity.pdbx_description
1 polymer ?
#
loop_
_entity_poly.entity_id
_entity_poly.type
_entity_poly.pdbx_seq_one_letter_code
_entity_poly.pdbx_strand_id
1 'polypeptide(L)'
;MAEAVRFGRRKAASQDDERRQLMEGIRETRNQLNYAYAQFNTYSDPDLVDACVYEINALQSRYSYYVRQVKQLEAAQEGAV
;
A
#
# COMPACT_ATOMS: atom_id res chain seq x y z
N MET A 1 -15.48 -16.46 16.60
CA MET A 1 -14.66 -17.37 17.40
C MET A 1 -13.41 -17.76 16.67
N ALA A 2 -13.60 -18.47 15.56
CA ALA A 2 -12.45 -18.90 14.78
C ALA A 2 -11.64 -17.71 14.29
N GLU A 3 -12.31 -16.64 14.02
CA GLU A 3 -11.62 -15.45 13.54
C GLU A 3 -10.72 -14.84 14.60
N ALA A 4 -11.18 -14.85 15.84
CA ALA A 4 -10.37 -14.30 16.91
C ALA A 4 -9.09 -15.11 17.09
N VAL A 5 -9.23 -16.42 17.01
CA VAL A 5 -8.06 -17.31 17.13
C VAL A 5 -7.10 -17.09 15.98
N ARG A 6 -7.66 -16.99 14.77
CA ARG A 6 -6.84 -16.80 13.60
C ARG A 6 -6.11 -15.45 13.65
N PHE A 7 -6.81 -14.46 14.16
CA PHE A 7 -6.25 -13.14 14.29
C PHE A 7 -5.05 -13.14 15.24
N GLY A 8 -5.18 -13.81 16.36
CA GLY A 8 -4.07 -13.90 17.30
C GLY A 8 -2.89 -14.66 16.70
N ARG A 9 -3.21 -15.66 15.93
CA ARG A 9 -2.15 -16.45 15.31
C ARG A 9 -1.40 -15.66 14.27
N ARG A 10 -2.14 -14.85 13.51
CA ARG A 10 -1.50 -14.01 12.50
C ARG A 10 -0.58 -13.00 13.15
N LYS A 11 -0.97 -12.50 14.29
CA LYS A 11 -0.15 -11.54 15.00
C LYS A 11 1.18 -12.18 15.41
N ALA A 12 1.12 -13.42 15.80
CA ALA A 12 2.32 -14.10 16.21
C ALA A 12 3.15 -14.56 15.02
N ALA A 13 2.55 -14.57 13.85
CA ALA A 13 3.17 -15.19 12.69
C ALA A 13 4.28 -14.37 12.11
N SER A 14 4.46 -13.16 12.64
CA SER A 14 5.76 -12.61 12.44
C SER A 14 5.82 -11.40 11.57
N GLN A 15 6.89 -10.66 11.81
CA GLN A 15 7.19 -9.45 11.07
C GLN A 15 7.55 -9.73 9.63
N ASP A 16 8.03 -10.92 9.33
CA ASP A 16 8.37 -11.26 7.96
C ASP A 16 7.14 -11.30 7.08
N ASP A 17 6.05 -11.87 7.59
CA ASP A 17 4.81 -11.89 6.84
C ASP A 17 4.25 -10.50 6.66
N GLU A 18 4.31 -9.72 7.72
CA GLU A 18 3.82 -8.35 7.67
C GLU A 18 4.62 -7.53 6.66
N ARG A 19 5.93 -7.68 6.70
CA ARG A 19 6.79 -6.95 5.77
C ARG A 19 6.50 -7.34 4.33
N ARG A 20 6.31 -8.63 4.10
CA ARG A 20 6.01 -9.10 2.75
C ARG A 20 4.70 -8.53 2.23
N GLN A 21 3.69 -8.49 3.09
CA GLN A 21 2.40 -7.92 2.71
C GLN A 21 2.52 -6.44 2.38
N LEU A 22 3.31 -5.72 3.16
CA LEU A 22 3.51 -4.29 2.89
C LEU A 22 4.25 -4.08 1.58
N MET A 23 5.28 -4.88 1.31
CA MET A 23 6.00 -4.77 0.07
C MET A 23 5.12 -5.11 -1.12
N GLU A 24 4.24 -6.08 -0.94
CA GLU A 24 3.28 -6.42 -1.98
C GLU A 24 2.33 -5.25 -2.24
N GLY A 25 1.88 -4.59 -1.18
CA GLY A 25 1.03 -3.42 -1.33
C GLY A 25 1.73 -2.29 -2.07
N ILE A 26 3.00 -2.11 -1.78
CA ILE A 26 3.78 -1.08 -2.46
C ILE A 26 3.86 -1.38 -3.95
N ARG A 27 4.15 -2.62 -4.30
CA ARG A 27 4.27 -3.00 -5.71
C ARG A 27 2.96 -2.84 -6.44
N GLU A 28 1.88 -3.30 -5.83
CA GLU A 28 0.56 -3.18 -6.44
C GLU A 28 0.16 -1.72 -6.62
N THR A 29 0.40 -0.93 -5.59
CA THR A 29 0.03 0.49 -5.66
C THR A 29 0.83 1.20 -6.74
N ARG A 30 2.12 0.86 -6.85
CA ARG A 30 2.94 1.45 -7.90
C ARG A 30 2.42 1.08 -9.28
N ASN A 31 2.03 -0.17 -9.46
CA ASN A 31 1.46 -0.59 -10.74
C ASN A 31 0.18 0.17 -11.05
N GLN A 32 -0.67 0.34 -10.05
CA GLN A 32 -1.89 1.08 -10.22
C GLN A 32 -1.63 2.55 -10.54
N LEU A 33 -0.62 3.13 -9.90
CA LEU A 33 -0.23 4.51 -10.20
C LEU A 33 0.23 4.65 -11.65
N ASN A 34 1.06 3.72 -12.11
CA ASN A 34 1.52 3.77 -13.49
C ASN A 34 0.36 3.66 -14.46
N TYR A 35 -0.60 2.81 -14.14
CA TYR A 35 -1.78 2.67 -14.98
C TYR A 35 -2.60 3.95 -14.98
N ALA A 36 -2.78 4.55 -13.81
CA ALA A 36 -3.56 5.79 -13.70
C ALA A 36 -2.90 6.93 -14.47
N TYR A 37 -1.58 7.03 -14.40
CA TYR A 37 -0.88 8.05 -15.18
C TYR A 37 -1.06 7.83 -16.68
N ALA A 38 -1.02 6.58 -17.11
CA ALA A 38 -1.23 6.27 -18.53
C ALA A 38 -2.64 6.65 -18.95
N GLN A 39 -3.62 6.36 -18.12
CA GLN A 39 -4.99 6.74 -18.40
C GLN A 39 -5.16 8.24 -18.46
N PHE A 40 -4.54 8.93 -17.54
CA PHE A 40 -4.62 10.39 -17.48
C PHE A 40 -4.19 11.01 -18.80
N ASN A 41 -3.16 10.43 -19.44
CA ASN A 41 -2.63 10.96 -20.67
C ASN A 41 -3.53 10.70 -21.87
N THR A 42 -4.49 9.77 -21.73
CA THR A 42 -5.36 9.42 -22.86
C THR A 42 -6.71 10.11 -22.81
N TYR A 43 -7.10 10.64 -21.67
CA TYR A 43 -8.41 11.24 -21.51
C TYR A 43 -8.36 12.70 -21.90
N SER A 44 -9.43 13.15 -22.61
CA SER A 44 -9.62 14.57 -22.87
C SER A 44 -10.90 15.08 -22.25
N ASP A 45 -11.77 14.20 -21.76
CA ASP A 45 -12.99 14.61 -21.09
C ASP A 45 -12.62 15.15 -19.69
N PRO A 46 -13.11 16.36 -19.35
CA PRO A 46 -12.73 16.96 -18.06
C PRO A 46 -13.15 16.13 -16.86
N ASP A 47 -14.29 15.48 -16.91
CA ASP A 47 -14.74 14.69 -15.78
C ASP A 47 -13.83 13.46 -15.59
N LEU A 48 -13.41 12.86 -16.68
CA LEU A 48 -12.51 11.71 -16.59
C LEU A 48 -11.13 12.13 -16.13
N VAL A 49 -10.68 13.30 -16.56
CA VAL A 49 -9.40 13.83 -16.09
C VAL A 49 -9.45 14.08 -14.58
N ASP A 50 -10.53 14.67 -14.11
CA ASP A 50 -10.70 14.91 -12.68
C ASP A 50 -10.71 13.59 -11.90
N ALA A 51 -11.41 12.59 -12.41
CA ALA A 51 -11.46 11.29 -11.74
C ALA A 51 -10.07 10.70 -11.64
N CYS A 52 -9.27 10.81 -12.69
CA CYS A 52 -7.91 10.31 -12.67
C CYS A 52 -7.06 11.03 -11.64
N VAL A 53 -7.22 12.35 -11.53
CA VAL A 53 -6.46 13.11 -10.55
C VAL A 53 -6.78 12.66 -9.14
N TYR A 54 -8.06 12.46 -8.84
CA TYR A 54 -8.45 11.97 -7.52
C TYR A 54 -7.89 10.59 -7.26
N GLU A 55 -7.92 9.73 -8.26
CA GLU A 55 -7.41 8.38 -8.13
C GLU A 55 -5.90 8.39 -7.88
N ILE A 56 -5.18 9.21 -8.63
CA ILE A 56 -3.74 9.32 -8.46
C ILE A 56 -3.42 9.81 -7.05
N ASN A 57 -4.14 10.81 -6.57
CA ASN A 57 -3.92 11.33 -5.23
C ASN A 57 -4.17 10.26 -4.17
N ALA A 58 -5.23 9.48 -4.35
CA ALA A 58 -5.55 8.41 -3.41
C ALA A 58 -4.46 7.35 -3.40
N LEU A 59 -3.97 6.99 -4.58
CA LEU A 59 -2.93 5.98 -4.69
C LEU A 59 -1.61 6.46 -4.12
N GLN A 60 -1.29 7.75 -4.32
CA GLN A 60 -0.07 8.31 -3.73
C GLN A 60 -0.13 8.30 -2.22
N SER A 61 -1.28 8.58 -1.65
CA SER A 61 -1.45 8.53 -0.21
C SER A 61 -1.28 7.10 0.31
N ARG A 62 -1.82 6.14 -0.41
CA ARG A 62 -1.69 4.74 -0.02
C ARG A 62 -0.23 4.30 -0.11
N TYR A 63 0.45 4.72 -1.16
CA TYR A 63 1.85 4.40 -1.33
C TYR A 63 2.67 4.95 -0.16
N SER A 64 2.44 6.19 0.19
CA SER A 64 3.13 6.82 1.32
C SER A 64 2.87 6.06 2.62
N TYR A 65 1.64 5.63 2.81
CA TYR A 65 1.29 4.86 3.99
C TYR A 65 2.11 3.56 4.07
N TYR A 66 2.15 2.81 2.97
CA TYR A 66 2.88 1.55 2.97
C TYR A 66 4.36 1.76 3.22
N VAL A 67 4.94 2.77 2.58
CA VAL A 67 6.36 3.06 2.76
C VAL A 67 6.66 3.41 4.21
N ARG A 68 5.79 4.22 4.81
CA ARG A 68 5.98 4.59 6.21
C ARG A 68 5.87 3.38 7.11
N GLN A 69 4.95 2.47 6.82
CA GLN A 69 4.80 1.27 7.62
C GLN A 69 6.02 0.37 7.53
N VAL A 70 6.60 0.25 6.34
CA VAL A 70 7.81 -0.55 6.19
C VAL A 70 8.94 0.07 6.99
N LYS A 71 9.08 1.37 6.94
CA LYS A 71 10.15 2.05 7.68
C LYS A 71 9.98 1.86 9.18
N GLN A 72 8.75 1.92 9.66
CA GLN A 72 8.49 1.71 11.08
C GLN A 72 8.81 0.29 11.50
N LEU A 73 8.46 -0.66 10.63
CA LEU A 73 8.75 -2.06 10.92
C LEU A 73 10.25 -2.31 10.99
N GLU A 74 10.98 -1.74 10.05
CA GLU A 74 12.44 -1.90 10.04
C GLU A 74 13.09 -1.21 11.23
N ALA A 75 12.59 -0.05 11.59
CA ALA A 75 13.11 0.64 12.75
C ALA A 75 12.87 -0.15 14.03
N ALA A 76 11.71 -0.79 14.13
CA ALA A 76 11.41 -1.61 15.29
C ALA A 76 12.35 -2.80 15.38
N GLN A 77 12.69 -3.39 14.25
CA GLN A 77 13.62 -4.51 14.24
C GLN A 77 15.01 -4.07 14.67
N GLU A 78 15.44 -2.92 14.18
CA GLU A 78 16.74 -2.39 14.56
C GLU A 78 16.77 -2.03 16.03
N GLY A 79 15.67 -1.45 16.52
CA GLY A 79 15.58 -1.08 17.90
C GLY A 79 15.58 -2.26 18.83
N ALA A 80 15.18 -3.43 18.35
CA ALA A 80 15.16 -4.62 19.16
C ALA A 80 16.54 -5.19 19.41
N VAL A 81 17.49 -4.81 18.61
CA VAL A 81 18.86 -5.25 18.78
C VAL A 81 19.55 -4.42 19.84
#